data_317e5cbe773ac5e22e383017986b4ab4
#
_entry.id   317e5cbe773ac5e22e383017986b4ab4
#
_cell.length_a   1.000
_cell.length_b   1.000
_cell.length_c   1.000
_cell.angle_alpha   90.00
_cell.angle_beta   90.00
_cell.angle_gamma   90.00
#
_symmetry.space_group_name_H-M   'P 1'
#
loop_
_entity.id
_entity.type
_entity.pdbx_description
1 polymer ?
#
loop_
_entity_poly.entity_id
_entity_poly.type
_entity_poly.pdbx_seq_one_letter_code
_entity_poly.pdbx_strand_id
1 'polypeptide(L)'
;GEWIGFLDSDDYVAPEMYERLYRAAVEQGAQMAVCSFAYVTPDGRPIPRTSPITKNEVLSGIQMMERLAGPQNWYYITAWNRLYQKKLFDAVRFPVGKLHEDEYTAHLFYWQCERVAIVKEAMYYYVQQDGSIMHTESVRRRVEGAAGMLERADFALEHEVCSLAFASCNGALGRIVFAKGGSEEERQVLRQVREQADRIIDRLLRVPGYRTEKVKVAL
;
A
#
# COMPACT_ATOMS: atom_id res chain seq x y z
N GLY A 1 -17.57 -14.71 -10.64
CA GLY A 1 -17.34 -15.13 -9.26
C GLY A 1 -17.65 -14.02 -8.28
N GLU A 2 -17.77 -14.37 -7.01
CA GLU A 2 -18.06 -13.43 -5.91
C GLU A 2 -16.78 -12.86 -5.28
N TRP A 3 -15.64 -13.45 -5.58
CA TRP A 3 -14.33 -13.08 -5.08
C TRP A 3 -13.36 -12.83 -6.22
N ILE A 4 -12.40 -11.93 -6.00
CA ILE A 4 -11.36 -11.53 -6.96
C ILE A 4 -10.01 -11.66 -6.26
N GLY A 5 -9.06 -12.34 -6.91
CA GLY A 5 -7.64 -12.38 -6.56
C GLY A 5 -6.81 -11.93 -7.75
N PHE A 6 -5.66 -11.35 -7.48
CA PHE A 6 -4.68 -10.94 -8.49
C PHE A 6 -3.43 -11.78 -8.38
N LEU A 7 -2.78 -12.02 -9.48
CA LEU A 7 -1.50 -12.71 -9.58
C LEU A 7 -0.69 -12.05 -10.67
N ASP A 8 0.50 -11.58 -10.34
CA ASP A 8 1.44 -11.05 -11.32
C ASP A 8 2.02 -12.18 -12.16
N SER A 9 2.26 -11.93 -13.43
CA SER A 9 2.61 -12.97 -14.41
C SER A 9 4.00 -13.59 -14.21
N ASP A 10 4.84 -12.93 -13.43
CA ASP A 10 6.22 -13.33 -13.09
C ASP A 10 6.33 -13.98 -11.70
N ASP A 11 5.21 -14.07 -10.98
CA ASP A 11 5.13 -14.64 -9.64
C ASP A 11 4.37 -15.98 -9.61
N TYR A 12 4.33 -16.64 -8.46
CA TYR A 12 3.51 -17.83 -8.24
C TYR A 12 2.97 -17.90 -6.81
N VAL A 13 1.99 -18.77 -6.60
CA VAL A 13 1.29 -18.92 -5.32
C VAL A 13 1.32 -20.36 -4.84
N ALA A 14 1.18 -20.56 -3.52
CA ALA A 14 0.91 -21.87 -2.96
C ALA A 14 -0.45 -22.39 -3.49
N PRO A 15 -0.56 -23.68 -3.87
CA PRO A 15 -1.79 -24.23 -4.46
C PRO A 15 -3.03 -23.97 -3.60
N GLU A 16 -2.88 -23.93 -2.29
CA GLU A 16 -3.95 -23.73 -1.31
C GLU A 16 -4.23 -22.25 -0.98
N MET A 17 -3.50 -21.29 -1.54
CA MET A 17 -3.60 -19.88 -1.15
C MET A 17 -5.03 -19.34 -1.21
N TYR A 18 -5.68 -19.46 -2.35
CA TYR A 18 -7.02 -18.90 -2.52
C TYR A 18 -8.08 -19.64 -1.72
N GLU A 19 -7.95 -20.97 -1.55
CA GLU A 19 -8.83 -21.74 -0.66
C GLU A 19 -8.71 -21.28 0.79
N ARG A 20 -7.49 -21.10 1.29
CA ARG A 20 -7.26 -20.66 2.67
C ARG A 20 -7.71 -19.24 2.92
N LEU A 21 -7.47 -18.32 1.97
CA LEU A 21 -7.95 -16.94 2.05
C LEU A 21 -9.48 -16.89 2.02
N TYR A 22 -10.11 -17.64 1.13
CA TYR A 22 -11.56 -17.74 1.05
C TYR A 22 -12.16 -18.26 2.36
N ARG A 23 -11.63 -19.36 2.87
CA ARG A 23 -12.08 -19.96 4.14
C ARG A 23 -11.95 -18.95 5.29
N ALA A 24 -10.79 -18.30 5.42
CA ALA A 24 -10.56 -17.30 6.46
C ALA A 24 -11.55 -16.11 6.34
N ALA A 25 -11.83 -15.64 5.12
CA ALA A 25 -12.79 -14.58 4.89
C ALA A 25 -14.22 -14.99 5.28
N VAL A 26 -14.68 -16.17 4.83
CA VAL A 26 -16.04 -16.65 5.08
C VAL A 26 -16.27 -16.97 6.56
N GLU A 27 -15.35 -17.70 7.19
CA GLU A 27 -15.45 -18.06 8.61
C GLU A 27 -15.48 -16.84 9.53
N GLN A 28 -14.82 -15.74 9.12
CA GLN A 28 -14.75 -14.52 9.91
C GLN A 28 -15.73 -13.44 9.46
N GLY A 29 -16.56 -13.69 8.46
CA GLY A 29 -17.47 -12.69 7.87
C GLY A 29 -16.70 -11.46 7.32
N ALA A 30 -15.49 -11.66 6.81
CA ALA A 30 -14.63 -10.60 6.32
C ALA A 30 -14.87 -10.32 4.83
N GLN A 31 -14.75 -9.07 4.43
CA GLN A 31 -14.88 -8.63 3.04
C GLN A 31 -13.57 -8.80 2.25
N MET A 32 -12.47 -9.01 2.97
CA MET A 32 -11.14 -9.22 2.40
C MET A 32 -10.35 -10.19 3.27
N ALA A 33 -9.48 -10.98 2.65
CA ALA A 33 -8.46 -11.74 3.35
C ALA A 33 -7.08 -11.43 2.78
N VAL A 34 -6.06 -11.32 3.63
CA VAL A 34 -4.68 -10.97 3.28
C VAL A 34 -3.75 -12.02 3.85
N CYS A 35 -2.80 -12.53 3.06
CA CYS A 35 -1.75 -13.40 3.58
C CYS A 35 -0.38 -12.73 3.54
N SER A 36 0.59 -13.36 4.22
CA SER A 36 1.98 -12.99 4.06
C SER A 36 2.52 -13.47 2.69
N PHE A 37 3.68 -12.96 2.31
CA PHE A 37 4.39 -13.41 1.13
C PHE A 37 5.89 -13.58 1.41
N ALA A 38 6.53 -14.37 0.58
CA ALA A 38 7.97 -14.62 0.62
C ALA A 38 8.64 -14.06 -0.62
N TYR A 39 9.83 -13.51 -0.44
CA TYR A 39 10.72 -13.18 -1.54
C TYR A 39 11.48 -14.43 -1.98
N VAL A 40 11.53 -14.68 -3.27
CA VAL A 40 12.23 -15.84 -3.84
C VAL A 40 13.10 -15.43 -5.05
N THR A 41 14.13 -16.19 -5.29
CA THR A 41 14.94 -16.09 -6.52
C THR A 41 14.19 -16.71 -7.71
N PRO A 42 14.59 -16.47 -8.97
CA PRO A 42 13.94 -17.08 -10.13
C PRO A 42 13.97 -18.62 -10.14
N ASP A 43 14.92 -19.25 -9.45
CA ASP A 43 14.99 -20.70 -9.26
C ASP A 43 14.24 -21.18 -8.00
N GLY A 44 13.44 -20.30 -7.37
CA GLY A 44 12.53 -20.64 -6.26
C GLY A 44 13.19 -20.69 -4.89
N ARG A 45 14.45 -20.30 -4.72
CA ARG A 45 15.11 -20.29 -3.41
C ARG A 45 14.62 -19.13 -2.57
N PRO A 46 14.32 -19.34 -1.27
CA PRO A 46 13.89 -18.26 -0.38
C PRO A 46 14.98 -17.19 -0.20
N ILE A 47 14.58 -15.93 -0.29
CA ILE A 47 15.38 -14.77 0.13
C ILE A 47 14.93 -14.37 1.52
N PRO A 48 15.80 -14.46 2.56
CA PRO A 48 15.40 -14.17 3.94
C PRO A 48 14.88 -12.73 4.11
N ARG A 49 13.62 -12.62 4.49
CA ARG A 49 12.96 -11.35 4.85
C ARG A 49 11.96 -11.61 5.98
N THR A 50 11.91 -10.72 6.95
CA THR A 50 10.94 -10.83 8.05
C THR A 50 9.62 -10.19 7.62
N SER A 51 8.54 -10.98 7.68
CA SER A 51 7.18 -10.47 7.46
C SER A 51 6.65 -9.80 8.74
N PRO A 52 5.93 -8.68 8.63
CA PRO A 52 5.21 -8.08 9.76
C PRO A 52 3.94 -8.87 10.11
N ILE A 53 3.50 -9.79 9.25
CA ILE A 53 2.32 -10.64 9.45
C ILE A 53 2.77 -11.90 10.21
N THR A 54 2.65 -11.88 11.54
CA THR A 54 3.19 -12.93 12.42
C THR A 54 2.14 -13.86 13.05
N LYS A 55 0.85 -13.50 12.93
CA LYS A 55 -0.28 -14.27 13.49
C LYS A 55 -1.52 -14.16 12.62
N ASN A 56 -2.41 -15.14 12.78
CA ASN A 56 -3.76 -15.03 12.24
C ASN A 56 -4.57 -14.09 13.14
N GLU A 57 -5.23 -13.13 12.54
CA GLU A 57 -6.07 -12.17 13.26
C GLU A 57 -7.18 -11.63 12.35
N VAL A 58 -8.17 -10.98 12.93
CA VAL A 58 -9.19 -10.23 12.19
C VAL A 58 -9.11 -8.79 12.64
N LEU A 59 -8.98 -7.89 11.68
CA LEU A 59 -8.86 -6.47 11.90
C LEU A 59 -10.02 -5.72 11.23
N SER A 60 -10.42 -4.58 11.79
CA SER A 60 -11.30 -3.66 11.08
C SER A 60 -10.55 -2.96 9.95
N GLY A 61 -11.28 -2.38 9.00
CA GLY A 61 -10.66 -1.58 7.93
C GLY A 61 -9.82 -0.42 8.48
N ILE A 62 -10.28 0.23 9.56
CA ILE A 62 -9.52 1.29 10.24
C ILE A 62 -8.21 0.75 10.82
N GLN A 63 -8.23 -0.39 11.49
CA GLN A 63 -7.01 -1.03 11.99
C GLN A 63 -6.06 -1.42 10.85
N MET A 64 -6.60 -1.82 9.69
CA MET A 64 -5.77 -2.05 8.51
C MET A 64 -5.15 -0.76 7.96
N MET A 65 -5.87 0.35 7.98
CA MET A 65 -5.31 1.66 7.62
C MET A 65 -4.19 2.08 8.60
N GLU A 66 -4.29 1.77 9.87
CA GLU A 66 -3.21 1.97 10.85
C GLU A 66 -1.98 1.11 10.52
N ARG A 67 -2.17 -0.12 10.01
CA ARG A 67 -1.05 -0.97 9.53
C ARG A 67 -0.33 -0.33 8.34
N LEU A 68 -1.02 0.41 7.48
CA LEU A 68 -0.40 1.16 6.39
C LEU A 68 0.52 2.29 6.88
N ALA A 69 0.35 2.76 8.11
CA ALA A 69 1.23 3.76 8.72
C ALA A 69 2.51 3.15 9.34
N GLY A 70 2.54 1.83 9.49
CA GLY A 70 3.64 1.11 10.13
C GLY A 70 4.83 0.80 9.21
N PRO A 71 5.92 0.26 9.78
CA PRO A 71 7.04 -0.24 9.00
C PRO A 71 6.62 -1.45 8.16
N GLN A 72 7.30 -1.66 7.04
CA GLN A 72 7.01 -2.76 6.11
C GLN A 72 5.55 -2.76 5.62
N ASN A 73 4.95 -1.58 5.48
CA ASN A 73 3.56 -1.40 5.08
C ASN A 73 3.22 -1.97 3.70
N TRP A 74 4.21 -2.20 2.83
CA TRP A 74 3.99 -2.82 1.52
C TRP A 74 3.34 -4.20 1.60
N TYR A 75 3.51 -4.96 2.71
CA TYR A 75 2.77 -6.21 2.95
C TYR A 75 1.24 -6.01 3.00
N TYR A 76 0.82 -4.78 3.30
CA TYR A 76 -0.58 -4.38 3.39
C TYR A 76 -1.04 -3.48 2.23
N ILE A 77 -0.13 -3.12 1.30
CA ILE A 77 -0.44 -2.28 0.13
C ILE A 77 -0.65 -3.14 -1.11
N THR A 78 0.24 -4.10 -1.38
CA THR A 78 0.23 -4.92 -2.60
C THR A 78 -1.13 -5.53 -2.91
N ALA A 79 -1.52 -5.54 -4.19
CA ALA A 79 -2.83 -6.00 -4.62
C ALA A 79 -2.97 -7.54 -4.66
N TRP A 80 -1.87 -8.27 -4.77
CA TRP A 80 -1.83 -9.67 -5.16
C TRP A 80 -1.78 -10.69 -3.99
N ASN A 81 -1.38 -10.32 -2.79
CA ASN A 81 -1.35 -11.24 -1.63
C ASN A 81 -2.69 -11.35 -0.90
N ARG A 82 -3.80 -11.20 -1.61
CA ARG A 82 -5.11 -11.08 -0.99
C ARG A 82 -6.26 -11.56 -1.86
N LEU A 83 -7.40 -11.75 -1.22
CA LEU A 83 -8.66 -12.07 -1.85
C LEU A 83 -9.71 -11.02 -1.44
N TYR A 84 -10.40 -10.46 -2.42
CA TYR A 84 -11.39 -9.39 -2.25
C TYR A 84 -12.79 -9.88 -2.53
N GLN A 85 -13.77 -9.50 -1.73
CA GLN A 85 -15.16 -9.58 -2.17
C GLN A 85 -15.38 -8.69 -3.39
N LYS A 86 -15.98 -9.23 -4.45
CA LYS A 86 -16.17 -8.51 -5.73
C LYS A 86 -16.89 -7.16 -5.56
N LYS A 87 -17.84 -7.07 -4.62
CA LYS A 87 -18.58 -5.82 -4.34
C LYS A 87 -17.71 -4.63 -3.95
N LEU A 88 -16.49 -4.86 -3.41
CA LEU A 88 -15.57 -3.78 -3.10
C LEU A 88 -15.14 -2.99 -4.35
N PHE A 89 -15.19 -3.63 -5.50
CA PHE A 89 -14.87 -3.02 -6.79
C PHE A 89 -16.04 -2.20 -7.39
N ASP A 90 -17.20 -2.12 -6.75
CA ASP A 90 -18.28 -1.25 -7.21
C ASP A 90 -17.93 0.23 -6.97
N ALA A 91 -17.22 0.54 -5.89
CA ALA A 91 -16.80 1.89 -5.52
C ALA A 91 -15.30 2.18 -5.77
N VAL A 92 -14.43 1.16 -5.82
CA VAL A 92 -12.98 1.33 -6.00
C VAL A 92 -12.52 0.67 -7.29
N ARG A 93 -11.72 1.40 -8.06
CA ARG A 93 -11.05 0.90 -9.27
C ARG A 93 -9.58 1.25 -9.23
N PHE A 94 -8.72 0.35 -9.70
CA PHE A 94 -7.33 0.68 -9.95
C PHE A 94 -7.22 1.76 -11.02
N PRO A 95 -6.42 2.83 -10.80
CA PRO A 95 -6.28 3.92 -11.77
C PRO A 95 -5.55 3.46 -13.02
N VAL A 96 -6.17 3.63 -14.17
CA VAL A 96 -5.59 3.22 -15.46
C VAL A 96 -4.37 4.06 -15.79
N GLY A 97 -3.26 3.41 -16.20
CA GLY A 97 -2.04 4.08 -16.66
C GLY A 97 -1.16 4.66 -15.55
N LYS A 98 -1.52 4.48 -14.28
CA LYS A 98 -0.66 4.86 -13.14
C LYS A 98 0.29 3.73 -12.78
N LEU A 99 1.50 4.10 -12.39
CA LEU A 99 2.43 3.20 -11.70
C LEU A 99 2.09 3.20 -10.20
N HIS A 100 2.29 2.05 -9.53
CA HIS A 100 1.93 1.87 -8.12
C HIS A 100 0.44 2.09 -7.85
N GLU A 101 -0.41 1.49 -8.68
CA GLU A 101 -1.88 1.59 -8.59
C GLU A 101 -2.43 1.14 -7.24
N ASP A 102 -1.71 0.26 -6.56
CA ASP A 102 -1.99 -0.24 -5.22
C ASP A 102 -1.81 0.84 -4.14
N GLU A 103 -0.82 1.74 -4.27
CA GLU A 103 -0.66 2.90 -3.38
C GLU A 103 -1.87 3.83 -3.40
N TYR A 104 -2.55 3.93 -4.56
CA TYR A 104 -3.74 4.75 -4.72
C TYR A 104 -5.00 4.10 -4.15
N THR A 105 -5.03 2.80 -3.95
CA THR A 105 -6.30 2.08 -3.73
C THR A 105 -6.37 1.26 -2.45
N ALA A 106 -5.25 0.82 -1.88
CA ALA A 106 -5.24 -0.06 -0.71
C ALA A 106 -6.08 0.49 0.46
N HIS A 107 -5.93 1.77 0.78
CA HIS A 107 -6.68 2.45 1.85
C HIS A 107 -8.18 2.54 1.54
N LEU A 108 -8.56 2.73 0.28
CA LEU A 108 -9.95 2.81 -0.15
C LEU A 108 -10.66 1.45 -0.01
N PHE A 109 -9.97 0.35 -0.35
CA PHE A 109 -10.49 -0.98 -0.12
C PHE A 109 -10.67 -1.27 1.37
N TYR A 110 -9.68 -0.94 2.20
CA TYR A 110 -9.78 -1.14 3.64
C TYR A 110 -10.90 -0.31 4.27
N TRP A 111 -11.07 0.94 3.83
CA TRP A 111 -12.15 1.81 4.31
C TRP A 111 -13.53 1.19 4.15
N GLN A 112 -13.76 0.39 3.10
CA GLN A 112 -15.02 -0.30 2.85
C GLN A 112 -15.19 -1.60 3.65
N CYS A 113 -14.15 -2.07 4.34
CA CYS A 113 -14.21 -3.33 5.06
C CYS A 113 -14.57 -3.11 6.52
N GLU A 114 -15.62 -3.77 6.99
CA GLU A 114 -15.86 -3.92 8.42
C GLU A 114 -14.83 -4.86 9.04
N ARG A 115 -14.46 -5.92 8.31
CA ARG A 115 -13.56 -6.97 8.75
C ARG A 115 -12.60 -7.38 7.62
N VAL A 116 -11.34 -7.58 7.99
CA VAL A 116 -10.28 -8.11 7.13
C VAL A 116 -9.63 -9.28 7.87
N ALA A 117 -9.62 -10.46 7.27
CA ALA A 117 -8.96 -11.63 7.82
C ALA A 117 -7.48 -11.63 7.43
N ILE A 118 -6.60 -11.81 8.41
CA ILE A 118 -5.16 -11.93 8.21
C ILE A 118 -4.72 -13.37 8.40
N VAL A 119 -4.02 -13.90 7.41
CA VAL A 119 -3.44 -15.26 7.40
C VAL A 119 -1.92 -15.13 7.44
N LYS A 120 -1.29 -15.66 8.49
CA LYS A 120 0.16 -15.44 8.75
C LYS A 120 1.08 -16.14 7.75
N GLU A 121 0.60 -17.19 7.13
CA GLU A 121 1.41 -18.02 6.22
C GLU A 121 1.76 -17.24 4.97
N ALA A 122 3.03 -17.35 4.55
CA ALA A 122 3.49 -16.82 3.27
C ALA A 122 3.04 -17.78 2.15
N MET A 123 2.03 -17.38 1.42
CA MET A 123 1.43 -18.19 0.35
C MET A 123 1.56 -17.57 -1.04
N TYR A 124 2.09 -16.39 -1.13
CA TYR A 124 2.47 -15.74 -2.38
C TYR A 124 3.99 -15.67 -2.46
N TYR A 125 4.56 -16.02 -3.59
CA TYR A 125 6.01 -16.07 -3.82
C TYR A 125 6.39 -14.98 -4.81
N TYR A 126 6.93 -13.89 -4.28
CA TYR A 126 7.35 -12.73 -5.04
C TYR A 126 8.75 -12.93 -5.60
N VAL A 127 8.83 -13.15 -6.93
CA VAL A 127 10.07 -13.49 -7.63
C VAL A 127 10.93 -12.25 -7.85
N GLN A 128 12.16 -12.29 -7.36
CA GLN A 128 13.13 -11.21 -7.53
C GLN A 128 13.97 -11.46 -8.77
N GLN A 129 13.69 -10.73 -9.85
CA GLN A 129 14.46 -10.83 -11.11
C GLN A 129 15.35 -9.61 -11.29
N ASP A 130 16.59 -9.85 -11.79
CA ASP A 130 17.44 -8.78 -12.28
C ASP A 130 16.78 -8.14 -13.51
N GLY A 131 16.58 -6.82 -13.49
CA GLY A 131 15.89 -6.10 -14.56
C GLY A 131 14.38 -5.91 -14.39
N SER A 132 13.80 -6.32 -13.25
CA SER A 132 12.42 -5.98 -12.90
C SER A 132 12.19 -4.47 -13.03
N ILE A 133 10.99 -4.09 -13.49
CA ILE A 133 10.53 -2.68 -13.56
C ILE A 133 10.73 -1.99 -12.19
N MET A 134 10.69 -2.76 -11.08
CA MET A 134 10.95 -2.27 -9.74
C MET A 134 12.39 -1.77 -9.52
N HIS A 135 13.37 -2.18 -10.32
CA HIS A 135 14.76 -1.76 -10.21
C HIS A 135 15.12 -0.58 -11.13
N THR A 136 14.23 -0.20 -12.08
CA THR A 136 14.48 0.95 -12.95
C THR A 136 14.01 2.23 -12.25
N GLU A 137 14.94 2.97 -11.67
CA GLU A 137 14.63 4.27 -11.08
C GLU A 137 14.32 5.30 -12.18
N SER A 138 13.08 5.82 -12.18
CA SER A 138 12.69 6.96 -13.02
C SER A 138 12.01 8.03 -12.18
N VAL A 139 12.14 9.29 -12.61
CA VAL A 139 11.45 10.42 -11.97
C VAL A 139 9.95 10.18 -11.98
N ARG A 140 9.39 9.71 -13.10
CA ARG A 140 7.97 9.37 -13.23
C ARG A 140 7.52 8.40 -12.14
N ARG A 141 8.25 7.33 -11.92
CA ARG A 141 7.93 6.32 -10.91
C ARG A 141 7.94 6.87 -9.49
N ARG A 142 8.95 7.69 -9.15
CA ARG A 142 9.03 8.35 -7.84
C ARG A 142 7.85 9.30 -7.62
N VAL A 143 7.53 10.08 -8.63
CA VAL A 143 6.46 11.07 -8.59
C VAL A 143 5.09 10.42 -8.51
N GLU A 144 4.80 9.41 -9.33
CA GLU A 144 3.51 8.71 -9.30
C GLU A 144 3.30 7.96 -7.97
N GLY A 145 4.34 7.29 -7.45
CA GLY A 145 4.26 6.68 -6.12
C GLY A 145 4.07 7.71 -5.00
N ALA A 146 4.72 8.87 -5.08
CA ALA A 146 4.51 9.96 -4.12
C ALA A 146 3.10 10.53 -4.22
N ALA A 147 2.56 10.69 -5.43
CA ALA A 147 1.20 11.17 -5.65
C ALA A 147 0.15 10.23 -5.02
N GLY A 148 0.28 8.92 -5.22
CA GLY A 148 -0.60 7.94 -4.57
C GLY A 148 -0.54 8.00 -3.04
N MET A 149 0.66 8.16 -2.48
CA MET A 149 0.82 8.37 -1.04
C MET A 149 0.17 9.67 -0.55
N LEU A 150 0.24 10.76 -1.33
CA LEU A 150 -0.39 12.04 -0.96
C LEU A 150 -1.91 11.98 -1.07
N GLU A 151 -2.47 11.28 -2.07
CA GLU A 151 -3.92 11.02 -2.14
C GLU A 151 -4.38 10.21 -0.91
N ARG A 152 -3.62 9.19 -0.51
CA ARG A 152 -3.88 8.45 0.72
C ARG A 152 -3.78 9.33 1.97
N ALA A 153 -2.80 10.24 2.03
CA ALA A 153 -2.65 11.15 3.16
C ALA A 153 -3.84 12.13 3.28
N ASP A 154 -4.30 12.64 2.17
CA ASP A 154 -5.45 13.55 2.08
C ASP A 154 -6.73 12.83 2.55
N PHE A 155 -6.99 11.66 2.01
CA PHE A 155 -8.10 10.79 2.43
C PHE A 155 -8.03 10.48 3.94
N ALA A 156 -6.86 10.12 4.44
CA ALA A 156 -6.68 9.79 5.85
C ALA A 156 -6.93 10.98 6.79
N LEU A 157 -6.59 12.22 6.36
CA LEU A 157 -6.92 13.43 7.08
C LEU A 157 -8.42 13.72 7.10
N GLU A 158 -9.12 13.52 5.99
CA GLU A 158 -10.57 13.70 5.90
C GLU A 158 -11.34 12.73 6.80
N HIS A 159 -10.76 11.55 7.04
CA HIS A 159 -11.33 10.50 7.87
C HIS A 159 -10.68 10.36 9.25
N GLU A 160 -9.92 11.37 9.69
CA GLU A 160 -9.30 11.46 11.03
C GLU A 160 -8.30 10.34 11.38
N VAL A 161 -7.76 9.63 10.36
CA VAL A 161 -6.68 8.62 10.54
C VAL A 161 -5.32 9.31 10.44
N CYS A 162 -5.04 10.19 11.41
CA CYS A 162 -3.87 11.09 11.37
C CYS A 162 -2.52 10.36 11.30
N SER A 163 -2.39 9.17 11.91
CA SER A 163 -1.18 8.36 11.83
C SER A 163 -0.84 7.96 10.39
N LEU A 164 -1.87 7.55 9.62
CA LEU A 164 -1.72 7.20 8.22
C LEU A 164 -1.43 8.43 7.36
N ALA A 165 -2.11 9.55 7.62
CA ALA A 165 -1.87 10.80 6.92
C ALA A 165 -0.41 11.24 7.05
N PHE A 166 0.12 11.26 8.28
CA PHE A 166 1.50 11.60 8.56
C PHE A 166 2.49 10.63 7.88
N ALA A 167 2.31 9.33 8.06
CA ALA A 167 3.21 8.32 7.50
C ALA A 167 3.23 8.38 5.98
N SER A 168 2.06 8.56 5.35
CA SER A 168 1.93 8.66 3.89
C SER A 168 2.58 9.94 3.34
N CYS A 169 2.38 11.09 4.00
CA CYS A 169 3.01 12.35 3.62
C CYS A 169 4.54 12.26 3.73
N ASN A 170 5.04 11.72 4.85
CA ASN A 170 6.48 11.52 5.06
C ASN A 170 7.08 10.54 4.03
N GLY A 171 6.39 9.46 3.71
CA GLY A 171 6.80 8.52 2.65
C GLY A 171 6.86 9.17 1.27
N ALA A 172 5.89 10.01 0.94
CA ALA A 172 5.87 10.77 -0.31
C ALA A 172 7.06 11.74 -0.42
N LEU A 173 7.32 12.51 0.65
CA LEU A 173 8.48 13.40 0.73
C LEU A 173 9.79 12.64 0.55
N GLY A 174 9.95 11.48 1.21
CA GLY A 174 11.12 10.62 1.06
C GLY A 174 11.36 10.16 -0.39
N ARG A 175 10.30 9.94 -1.17
CA ARG A 175 10.40 9.59 -2.60
C ARG A 175 10.86 10.74 -3.48
N ILE A 176 10.47 11.97 -3.17
CA ILE A 176 10.71 13.14 -4.05
C ILE A 176 11.85 14.04 -3.61
N VAL A 177 12.36 13.94 -2.38
CA VAL A 177 13.41 14.81 -1.86
C VAL A 177 14.68 14.80 -2.73
N PHE A 178 15.04 13.65 -3.26
CA PHE A 178 16.19 13.48 -4.16
C PHE A 178 15.82 13.40 -5.65
N ALA A 179 14.53 13.54 -5.99
CA ALA A 179 14.10 13.51 -7.38
C ALA A 179 14.44 14.83 -8.07
N LYS A 180 15.22 14.72 -9.14
CA LYS A 180 15.58 15.86 -10.03
C LYS A 180 14.91 15.62 -11.37
N GLY A 181 13.93 16.45 -11.72
CA GLY A 181 13.33 16.41 -13.06
C GLY A 181 14.33 16.83 -14.14
N GLY A 182 14.51 16.01 -15.17
CA GLY A 182 15.33 16.32 -16.34
C GLY A 182 14.59 17.20 -17.33
N SER A 183 13.32 16.90 -17.62
CA SER A 183 12.45 17.71 -18.50
C SER A 183 11.70 18.79 -17.73
N GLU A 184 11.15 19.79 -18.47
CA GLU A 184 10.29 20.81 -17.84
C GLU A 184 8.99 20.20 -17.30
N GLU A 185 8.43 19.24 -18.01
CA GLU A 185 7.24 18.49 -17.57
C GLU A 185 7.49 17.78 -16.25
N GLU A 186 8.59 17.04 -16.12
CA GLU A 186 8.97 16.36 -14.88
C GLU A 186 9.16 17.36 -13.72
N ARG A 187 9.79 18.51 -13.98
CA ARG A 187 9.94 19.57 -12.97
C ARG A 187 8.61 20.15 -12.53
N GLN A 188 7.67 20.33 -13.47
CA GLN A 188 6.33 20.82 -13.16
C GLN A 188 5.56 19.83 -12.27
N VAL A 189 5.59 18.55 -12.59
CA VAL A 189 4.91 17.52 -11.78
C VAL A 189 5.55 17.42 -10.39
N LEU A 190 6.86 17.49 -10.28
CA LEU A 190 7.55 17.54 -8.99
C LEU A 190 7.13 18.75 -8.14
N ARG A 191 6.97 19.94 -8.75
CA ARG A 191 6.45 21.12 -8.05
C ARG A 191 5.03 20.88 -7.51
N GLN A 192 4.13 20.35 -8.33
CA GLN A 192 2.75 20.06 -7.92
C GLN A 192 2.67 19.09 -6.74
N VAL A 193 3.47 18.01 -6.77
CA VAL A 193 3.54 17.03 -5.69
C VAL A 193 4.08 17.66 -4.39
N ARG A 194 5.09 18.52 -4.48
CA ARG A 194 5.61 19.27 -3.31
C ARG A 194 4.56 20.20 -2.72
N GLU A 195 3.90 21.00 -3.55
CA GLU A 195 2.82 21.89 -3.11
C GLU A 195 1.66 21.14 -2.46
N GLN A 196 1.34 19.95 -2.95
CA GLN A 196 0.34 19.07 -2.31
C GLN A 196 0.83 18.58 -0.94
N ALA A 197 2.08 18.16 -0.84
CA ALA A 197 2.68 17.74 0.44
C ALA A 197 2.66 18.89 1.45
N ASP A 198 3.02 20.10 1.06
CA ASP A 198 2.99 21.28 1.92
C ASP A 198 1.58 21.56 2.46
N ARG A 199 0.55 21.50 1.60
CA ARG A 199 -0.85 21.65 2.04
C ARG A 199 -1.28 20.59 3.07
N ILE A 200 -0.86 19.35 2.88
CA ILE A 200 -1.15 18.26 3.81
C ILE A 200 -0.43 18.50 5.15
N ILE A 201 0.83 18.92 5.12
CA ILE A 201 1.61 19.25 6.33
C ILE A 201 0.92 20.38 7.09
N ASP A 202 0.51 21.45 6.42
CA ASP A 202 -0.20 22.55 7.06
C ASP A 202 -1.50 22.12 7.73
N ARG A 203 -2.23 21.17 7.14
CA ARG A 203 -3.44 20.59 7.74
C ARG A 203 -3.10 19.72 8.95
N LEU A 204 -2.07 18.86 8.84
CA LEU A 204 -1.58 18.01 9.95
C LEU A 204 -1.15 18.83 11.16
N LEU A 205 -0.47 19.97 10.95
CA LEU A 205 -0.03 20.86 12.02
C LEU A 205 -1.18 21.51 12.78
N ARG A 206 -2.37 21.58 12.20
CA ARG A 206 -3.58 22.12 12.83
C ARG A 206 -4.37 21.09 13.63
N VAL A 207 -4.06 19.80 13.49
CA VAL A 207 -4.76 18.73 14.23
C VAL A 207 -4.35 18.80 15.71
N PRO A 208 -5.32 18.91 16.65
CA PRO A 208 -5.01 18.93 18.08
C PRO A 208 -4.28 17.65 18.53
N GLY A 209 -3.18 17.81 19.26
CA GLY A 209 -2.35 16.69 19.75
C GLY A 209 -1.29 16.19 18.78
N TYR A 210 -1.28 16.65 17.52
CA TYR A 210 -0.28 16.25 16.51
C TYR A 210 0.94 17.20 16.49
N ARG A 211 1.08 18.09 17.50
CA ARG A 211 2.11 19.13 17.54
C ARG A 211 3.52 18.57 17.68
N THR A 212 4.35 18.88 16.71
CA THR A 212 5.78 19.29 16.73
C THR A 212 6.89 18.28 16.94
N GLU A 213 6.77 17.20 17.68
CA GLU A 213 7.94 16.31 17.85
C GLU A 213 8.14 15.31 16.69
N LYS A 214 7.10 14.98 15.95
CA LYS A 214 7.17 14.02 14.85
C LYS A 214 7.36 14.66 13.46
N VAL A 215 7.06 15.95 13.30
CA VAL A 215 7.18 16.68 12.01
C VAL A 215 8.59 17.27 11.81
N LYS A 216 9.45 17.26 12.79
CA LYS A 216 10.82 17.80 12.71
C LYS A 216 11.78 17.09 11.74
N VAL A 217 11.34 16.06 11.06
CA VAL A 217 12.21 15.26 10.16
C VAL A 217 12.00 15.60 8.68
N ALA A 218 11.04 16.44 8.33
CA ALA A 218 10.63 16.68 6.93
C ALA A 218 11.02 18.07 6.37
N LEU A 219 11.81 18.87 7.12
CA LEU A 219 12.30 20.19 6.65
C LEU A 219 13.79 20.15 6.39
#